data_49a4909aad3f5d0b7ea136737c12ae0d
#
_entry.id   49a4909aad3f5d0b7ea136737c12ae0d
#
_cell.length_a   1.000
_cell.length_b   1.000
_cell.length_c   1.000
_cell.angle_alpha   90.00
_cell.angle_beta   90.00
_cell.angle_gamma   90.00
#
_symmetry.space_group_name_H-M   'P 1'
#
loop_
_entity.id
_entity.type
_entity.pdbx_description
1 polymer ?
#
loop_
_entity_poly.entity_id
_entity_poly.type
_entity_poly.pdbx_seq_one_letter_code
_entity_poly.pdbx_strand_id
1 'polypeptide(L)'
;MSNTSTRGASATSTKTTTAEEMKVVHTFVKNSFDEVWTYLQPFKGHDLAHIRVFTLGDDDEMYPTKQGITVKVSDLPKLAEAMAALVAAVEARQS
;
A
#
# COMPACT_ATOMS: atom_id res chain seq x y z
N MET A 1 -5.66 15.91 3.95
CA MET A 1 -5.91 15.75 3.82
C MET A 1 -6.33 15.30 3.63
N SER A 2 -6.44 15.11 3.32
CA SER A 2 -6.81 14.71 3.02
C SER A 2 -7.26 14.28 2.56
N ASN A 3 -7.46 14.20 2.05
CA ASN A 3 -7.89 13.86 1.56
C ASN A 3 -7.92 13.03 1.17
N THR A 4 -7.71 12.77 0.90
CA THR A 4 -7.66 12.07 0.32
C THR A 4 -8.07 11.04 0.59
N SER A 5 -8.08 10.68 0.98
CA SER A 5 -8.37 9.72 1.32
C SER A 5 -9.54 9.44 1.36
N THR A 6 -9.90 9.82 1.18
CA THR A 6 -11.02 9.75 1.29
C THR A 6 -11.55 9.02 0.38
N ARG A 7 -11.38 9.15 -0.51
CA ARG A 7 -11.88 8.57 -1.39
C ARG A 7 -11.71 7.25 -1.23
N GLY A 8 -10.98 6.97 -1.28
CA GLY A 8 -10.84 5.77 -1.31
C GLY A 8 -11.42 5.17 -0.27
N ALA A 9 -11.30 5.64 0.57
CA ALA A 9 -11.69 5.00 1.57
C ALA A 9 -12.98 4.74 1.46
N SER A 10 -13.38 5.34 1.06
CA SER A 10 -14.55 5.21 1.10
C SER A 10 -15.01 4.13 0.59
N ALA A 11 -14.97 4.08 0.03
CA ALA A 11 -15.51 3.26 -0.53
C ALA A 11 -15.29 2.10 -0.22
N THR A 12 -14.89 1.93 -0.48
CA THR A 12 -14.58 0.88 -0.43
C THR A 12 -14.70 0.15 0.53
N SER A 13 -14.29 0.31 0.98
CA SER A 13 -14.15 -0.40 1.86
C SER A 13 -15.20 -1.05 2.22
N THR A 14 -15.71 -0.89 2.29
CA THR A 14 -16.72 -1.30 2.70
C THR A 14 -16.93 -2.55 2.40
N LYS A 15 -17.17 -2.89 1.77
CA LYS A 15 -17.46 -3.97 1.47
C LYS A 15 -16.64 -4.89 1.67
N THR A 16 -16.03 -4.88 1.50
CA THR A 16 -15.21 -5.75 1.51
C THR A 16 -14.98 -6.26 2.63
N THR A 17 -14.94 -6.01 3.17
CA THR A 17 -14.68 -6.38 4.18
C THR A 17 -14.63 -7.46 4.57
N THR A 18 -14.96 -7.82 4.31
CA THR A 18 -15.01 -8.91 4.55
C THR A 18 -14.07 -9.34 5.30
N ALA A 19 -13.64 -9.77 5.10
CA ALA A 19 -12.87 -10.46 5.66
C ALA A 19 -11.91 -9.97 6.34
N GLU A 20 -10.98 -9.80 5.99
CA GLU A 20 -9.94 -9.47 6.64
C GLU A 20 -9.85 -8.13 6.94
N GLU A 21 -10.69 -7.38 6.98
CA GLU A 21 -10.53 -6.04 7.44
C GLU A 21 -9.35 -5.35 6.89
N MET A 22 -9.21 -5.33 5.63
CA MET A 22 -8.16 -4.59 4.97
C MET A 22 -8.30 -3.11 5.27
N LYS A 23 -7.27 -2.52 5.86
CA LYS A 23 -7.28 -1.11 6.15
C LYS A 23 -6.23 -0.41 5.29
N VAL A 24 -6.68 0.31 4.28
CA VAL A 24 -5.78 1.03 3.39
C VAL A 24 -5.31 2.29 4.11
N VAL A 25 -4.00 2.46 4.18
CA VAL A 25 -3.41 3.57 4.89
C VAL A 25 -2.97 4.67 3.94
N HIS A 26 -2.44 4.29 2.79
CA HIS A 26 -1.91 5.29 1.86
C HIS A 26 -1.84 4.68 0.47
N THR A 27 -2.07 5.50 -0.53
CA THR A 27 -1.88 5.08 -1.91
C THR A 27 -1.19 6.19 -2.67
N PHE A 28 -0.46 5.82 -3.72
CA PHE A 28 0.04 6.84 -4.63
C PHE A 28 0.10 6.27 -6.03
N VAL A 29 0.03 7.15 -7.01
CA VAL A 29 0.02 6.77 -8.41
C VAL A 29 1.44 6.42 -8.86
N LYS A 30 1.59 5.28 -9.48
CA LYS A 30 2.86 4.85 -10.01
C LYS A 30 2.97 5.21 -11.50
N ASN A 31 1.91 4.99 -12.24
CA ASN A 31 1.83 5.37 -13.64
C ASN A 31 0.37 5.43 -14.05
N SER A 32 0.08 5.51 -15.33
CA SER A 32 -1.29 5.71 -15.81
C SER A 32 -2.26 4.64 -15.36
N PHE A 33 -1.77 3.43 -15.12
CA PHE A 33 -2.66 2.32 -14.80
C PHE A 33 -2.42 1.73 -13.44
N ASP A 34 -1.29 2.03 -12.80
CA ASP A 34 -0.90 1.35 -11.59
C ASP A 34 -0.79 2.31 -10.42
N GLU A 35 -1.13 1.81 -9.25
CA GLU A 35 -0.99 2.53 -7.99
C GLU A 35 -0.27 1.64 -7.00
N VAL A 36 0.43 2.26 -6.08
CA VAL A 36 1.04 1.54 -4.97
C VAL A 36 0.16 1.76 -3.75
N TRP A 37 -0.30 0.68 -3.17
CA TRP A 37 -1.19 0.74 -2.00
C TRP A 37 -0.44 0.20 -0.80
N THR A 38 -0.55 0.91 0.31
CA THR A 38 -0.04 0.40 1.58
C THR A 38 -1.22 0.17 2.49
N TYR A 39 -1.29 -1.01 3.06
CA TYR A 39 -2.46 -1.34 3.87
C TYR A 39 -2.10 -2.38 4.92
N LEU A 40 -2.97 -2.46 5.91
CA LEU A 40 -2.86 -3.45 6.97
C LEU A 40 -3.94 -4.49 6.75
N GLN A 41 -3.56 -5.75 6.82
CA GLN A 41 -4.52 -6.83 6.68
C GLN A 41 -3.96 -8.06 7.37
N PRO A 42 -4.58 -8.49 8.45
CA PRO A 42 -4.06 -9.66 9.17
C PRO A 42 -4.30 -10.94 8.36
N PHE A 43 -3.49 -11.94 8.63
CA PHE A 43 -3.66 -13.20 7.98
C PHE A 43 -3.29 -14.30 8.96
N LYS A 44 -4.24 -15.17 9.27
CA LYS A 44 -4.02 -16.31 10.16
C LYS A 44 -3.45 -15.88 11.50
N GLY A 45 -4.02 -14.82 12.05
CA GLY A 45 -3.61 -14.38 13.37
C GLY A 45 -2.37 -13.53 13.42
N HIS A 46 -1.77 -13.23 12.26
CA HIS A 46 -0.58 -12.41 12.22
C HIS A 46 -0.94 -11.02 11.71
N ASP A 47 -0.43 -10.00 12.38
CA ASP A 47 -0.59 -8.64 11.91
C ASP A 47 0.41 -8.38 10.81
N LEU A 48 -0.08 -8.10 9.63
CA LEU A 48 0.77 -7.91 8.47
C LEU A 48 0.51 -6.56 7.81
N ALA A 49 1.58 -6.00 7.28
CA ALA A 49 1.51 -4.79 6.48
C ALA A 49 1.89 -5.14 5.05
N HIS A 50 1.20 -4.54 4.11
CA HIS A 50 1.38 -4.87 2.70
C HIS A 50 1.69 -3.60 1.92
N ILE A 51 2.63 -3.70 1.01
CA ILE A 51 2.94 -2.65 0.06
C ILE A 51 2.86 -3.31 -1.29
N ARG A 52 1.82 -3.00 -2.05
CA ARG A 52 1.53 -3.78 -3.25
C ARG A 52 1.08 -2.88 -4.38
N VAL A 53 1.45 -3.26 -5.58
CA VAL A 53 1.00 -2.56 -6.78
C VAL A 53 -0.38 -3.07 -7.15
N PHE A 54 -1.30 -2.14 -7.34
CA PHE A 54 -2.64 -2.44 -7.85
C PHE A 54 -2.72 -1.87 -9.26
N THR A 55 -3.42 -2.56 -10.12
CA THR A 55 -3.53 -2.14 -11.50
C THR A 55 -4.99 -1.93 -11.86
N LEU A 56 -5.22 -1.00 -12.77
CA LEU A 56 -6.58 -0.69 -13.21
C LEU A 56 -7.06 -1.76 -14.18
N GLY A 57 -8.22 -2.30 -13.89
CA GLY A 57 -8.82 -3.31 -14.76
C GLY A 57 -9.72 -2.67 -15.81
N ASP A 58 -10.27 -3.51 -16.67
CA ASP A 58 -11.14 -3.04 -17.73
C ASP A 58 -12.45 -2.47 -17.20
N ASP A 59 -12.81 -2.84 -15.99
CA ASP A 59 -14.05 -2.37 -15.39
C ASP A 59 -13.83 -1.13 -14.54
N ASP A 60 -12.69 -0.47 -14.67
CA ASP A 60 -12.34 0.70 -13.90
C ASP A 60 -12.16 0.43 -12.42
N GLU A 61 -11.95 -0.83 -12.04
CA GLU A 61 -11.64 -1.20 -10.67
C GLU A 61 -10.17 -1.50 -10.54
N MET A 62 -9.64 -1.30 -9.35
CA MET A 62 -8.23 -1.59 -9.08
C MET A 62 -8.09 -3.00 -8.52
N TYR A 63 -7.15 -3.73 -9.05
CA TYR A 63 -6.92 -5.12 -8.64
C TYR A 63 -5.50 -5.32 -8.18
N PRO A 64 -5.28 -6.09 -7.12
CA PRO A 64 -3.92 -6.34 -6.64
C PRO A 64 -3.14 -7.18 -7.64
N THR A 65 -1.86 -6.93 -7.70
CA THR A 65 -0.96 -7.72 -8.52
C THR A 65 -0.01 -8.49 -7.62
N LYS A 66 0.86 -9.27 -8.21
CA LYS A 66 1.85 -9.99 -7.43
C LYS A 66 3.03 -9.12 -7.03
N GLN A 67 3.10 -7.90 -7.56
CA GLN A 67 4.22 -7.03 -7.24
C GLN A 67 3.99 -6.40 -5.89
N GLY A 68 4.92 -6.58 -5.01
CA GLY A 68 4.81 -6.00 -3.69
C GLY A 68 5.48 -6.86 -2.65
N ILE A 69 5.39 -6.42 -1.41
CA ILE A 69 5.93 -7.17 -0.29
C ILE A 69 4.93 -7.18 0.84
N THR A 70 5.08 -8.17 1.69
CA THR A 70 4.31 -8.29 2.91
C THR A 70 5.29 -8.46 4.05
N VAL A 71 5.14 -7.66 5.10
CA VAL A 71 6.01 -7.73 6.25
C VAL A 71 5.18 -7.76 7.52
N LYS A 72 5.77 -8.30 8.57
CA LYS A 72 5.12 -8.22 9.87
C LYS A 72 5.11 -6.78 10.34
N VAL A 73 4.08 -6.42 11.05
CA VAL A 73 3.99 -5.07 11.58
C VAL A 73 5.22 -4.74 12.43
N SER A 74 5.75 -5.72 13.14
CA SER A 74 6.93 -5.50 13.97
C SER A 74 8.18 -5.18 13.16
N ASP A 75 8.18 -5.48 11.86
CA ASP A 75 9.32 -5.17 11.01
C ASP A 75 9.18 -3.84 10.28
N LEU A 76 8.07 -3.15 10.47
CA LEU A 76 7.88 -1.88 9.78
C LEU A 76 8.95 -0.84 10.10
N PRO A 77 9.42 -0.72 11.34
CA PRO A 77 10.49 0.26 11.59
C PRO A 77 11.74 -0.04 10.79
N LYS A 78 12.07 -1.31 10.59
CA LYS A 78 13.23 -1.68 9.78
C LYS A 78 13.00 -1.33 8.32
N LEU A 79 11.79 -1.54 7.84
CA LEU A 79 11.47 -1.19 6.48
C LEU A 79 11.52 0.32 6.28
N ALA A 80 11.04 1.08 7.26
CA ALA A 80 11.09 2.53 7.18
C ALA A 80 12.54 3.02 7.11
N GLU A 81 13.43 2.38 7.87
CA GLU A 81 14.84 2.73 7.81
C GLU A 81 15.41 2.44 6.43
N ALA A 82 15.02 1.31 5.85
CA ALA A 82 15.50 0.95 4.52
C ALA A 82 15.04 1.97 3.48
N MET A 83 13.79 2.40 3.60
CA MET A 83 13.27 3.40 2.68
C MET A 83 14.00 4.73 2.82
N ALA A 84 14.25 5.15 4.06
CA ALA A 84 14.98 6.39 4.30
C ALA A 84 16.39 6.29 3.72
N ALA A 85 17.01 5.12 3.85
CA ALA A 85 18.36 4.92 3.30
C ALA A 85 18.33 5.00 1.78
N LEU A 86 17.28 4.47 1.15
CA LEU A 86 17.17 4.56 -0.30
C LEU A 86 17.03 6.01 -0.74
N VAL A 87 16.21 6.77 -0.05
CA VAL A 87 16.01 8.17 -0.38
C VAL A 87 17.34 8.93 -0.23
N ALA A 88 18.04 8.68 0.86
CA ALA A 88 19.33 9.35 1.09
C ALA A 88 20.35 8.98 0.02
N ALA A 89 20.36 7.72 -0.40
CA ALA A 89 21.29 7.27 -1.43
C ALA A 89 21.01 7.95 -2.76
N VAL A 90 19.74 8.11 -3.10
CA VAL A 90 19.38 8.80 -4.33
C VAL A 90 19.77 10.26 -4.27
N GLU A 91 19.53 10.89 -3.13
CA GLU A 91 19.88 12.30 -2.97
C GLU A 91 21.37 12.50 -3.04
N ALA A 92 22.14 11.60 -2.45
CA ALA A 92 23.60 11.70 -2.51
C ALA A 92 24.09 11.53 -3.94
N ARG A 93 23.45 10.67 -4.70
CA ARG A 93 23.83 10.44 -6.07
C ARG A 93 23.61 11.66 -6.95
N GLN A 94 22.61 12.46 -6.59
CA GLN A 94 22.26 13.62 -7.38
C GLN A 94 23.04 14.85 -7.00
N SER A 95 23.81 14.81 -5.97
CA SER A 95 24.59 15.99 -5.53
C SER A 95 25.89 16.17 -6.35
#